data_487ba1eabb3551e2882eb85f6cbb22fe
#
_entry.id   487ba1eabb3551e2882eb85f6cbb22fe
#
_cell.length_a   1.000
_cell.length_b   1.000
_cell.length_c   1.000
_cell.angle_alpha   90.00
_cell.angle_beta   90.00
_cell.angle_gamma   90.00
#
_symmetry.space_group_name_H-M   'P 1'
#
loop_
_entity.id
_entity.type
_entity.pdbx_description
1 polymer ?
#
loop_
_entity_poly.entity_id
_entity_poly.type
_entity_poly.pdbx_seq_one_letter_code
_entity_poly.pdbx_strand_id
1 'polypeptide(L)'
;KEILIVQISDNVGQKENEPSFLYTSSMHGDELAGYILSLRLIDYILNGYNNNTRLTELVNEIDIWINPLANPDGAYYGGNQDVWSAIRYNSNWVDLNRNYPDPEDGSHPDGNPYQEETNIFLGLADTVNFTISANMHGGAEVCNYPWDTWSNLTADDNWWQYVSQEYADSCQTNSGNGYFNYLNDGITNGWDWYSVAGGRQDYMNYFKHCRELTLELSDNKTPNPNDLPALWDANYPSLLNYIEQSLYGIRGIVTDSITGNPIKAKVEITNHDVDSSHVYSNLPIGNYHRYLYQGNYSLTYSKNGYYPKTINATILNNDIVIEDVQLLPFGNTNSISEIATSKSNKIINIDILGRESKANKIKLLKTKKGTIKKKITIN
;
A
#
# COMPACT_ATOMS: atom_id res chain seq x y z
N LYS A 1 9.00 20.14 19.15
CA LYS A 1 8.71 18.88 19.92
C LYS A 1 9.11 17.68 19.08
N GLU A 2 8.99 16.47 19.63
CA GLU A 2 9.38 15.22 18.94
C GLU A 2 8.14 14.60 18.25
N ILE A 3 8.36 13.99 17.07
CA ILE A 3 7.37 13.17 16.38
C ILE A 3 7.72 11.70 16.67
N LEU A 4 6.76 10.98 17.20
CA LEU A 4 6.89 9.56 17.53
C LEU A 4 6.14 8.71 16.52
N ILE A 5 6.78 7.65 16.03
CA ILE A 5 6.21 6.68 15.11
C ILE A 5 6.43 5.29 15.68
N VAL A 6 5.37 4.50 15.76
CA VAL A 6 5.40 3.13 16.29
C VAL A 6 5.38 2.15 15.12
N GLN A 7 6.31 1.21 15.10
CA GLN A 7 6.29 0.04 14.21
C GLN A 7 5.79 -1.18 14.98
N ILE A 8 4.84 -1.90 14.43
CA ILE A 8 4.25 -3.13 14.99
C ILE A 8 4.33 -4.22 13.92
N SER A 9 5.10 -5.26 14.18
CA SER A 9 5.28 -6.44 13.33
C SER A 9 5.78 -7.56 14.23
N ASP A 10 5.67 -8.81 13.82
CA ASP A 10 6.27 -9.95 14.53
C ASP A 10 7.80 -9.94 14.45
N ASN A 11 8.39 -9.26 13.43
CA ASN A 11 9.84 -9.15 13.18
C ASN A 11 10.29 -7.71 12.98
N VAL A 12 10.03 -6.82 13.93
CA VAL A 12 10.39 -5.39 13.86
C VAL A 12 11.84 -5.18 13.41
N GLY A 13 12.02 -4.30 12.40
CA GLY A 13 13.33 -3.98 11.83
C GLY A 13 13.84 -4.98 10.78
N GLN A 14 13.14 -6.06 10.51
CA GLN A 14 13.40 -6.97 9.40
C GLN A 14 12.58 -6.57 8.16
N LYS A 15 13.14 -6.81 6.95
CA LYS A 15 12.38 -6.66 5.70
C LYS A 15 11.92 -8.05 5.27
N GLU A 16 10.61 -8.22 5.19
CA GLU A 16 9.95 -9.47 4.82
C GLU A 16 9.06 -9.30 3.58
N ASN A 17 8.49 -10.39 3.09
CA ASN A 17 7.57 -10.37 1.96
C ASN A 17 6.13 -10.02 2.43
N GLU A 18 6.01 -8.90 3.12
CA GLU A 18 4.75 -8.37 3.64
C GLU A 18 4.54 -6.93 3.16
N PRO A 19 3.30 -6.44 3.10
CA PRO A 19 3.02 -5.05 2.84
C PRO A 19 3.35 -4.19 4.06
N SER A 20 3.90 -2.98 3.84
CA SER A 20 4.00 -1.99 4.90
C SER A 20 2.81 -1.04 4.84
N PHE A 21 2.13 -0.86 5.96
CA PHE A 21 0.96 -0.02 6.15
C PHE A 21 1.28 1.19 7.03
N LEU A 22 0.67 2.38 6.76
CA LEU A 22 0.88 3.56 7.58
C LEU A 22 -0.42 4.28 7.94
N TYR A 23 -0.65 4.50 9.23
CA TYR A 23 -1.55 5.54 9.73
C TYR A 23 -0.77 6.74 10.24
N THR A 24 -1.24 7.96 9.88
CA THR A 24 -0.78 9.20 10.50
C THR A 24 -1.97 10.04 10.92
N SER A 25 -1.80 10.84 11.97
CA SER A 25 -2.84 11.71 12.47
C SER A 25 -2.34 13.09 12.82
N SER A 26 -3.28 14.04 12.84
CA SER A 26 -3.08 15.39 13.39
C SER A 26 -1.90 16.14 12.78
N MET A 27 -1.80 16.11 11.44
CA MET A 27 -0.89 17.04 10.76
C MET A 27 -1.43 18.48 10.86
N HIS A 28 -2.76 18.66 10.92
CA HIS A 28 -3.33 19.86 11.51
C HIS A 28 -3.42 19.65 13.02
N GLY A 29 -2.72 20.49 13.78
CA GLY A 29 -2.55 20.27 15.20
C GLY A 29 -3.85 20.37 16.03
N ASP A 30 -4.88 21.01 15.49
CA ASP A 30 -6.20 21.16 16.12
C ASP A 30 -7.19 20.01 15.80
N GLU A 31 -6.81 19.04 14.97
CA GLU A 31 -7.63 17.89 14.55
C GLU A 31 -7.25 16.64 15.36
N LEU A 32 -7.85 16.48 16.56
CA LEU A 32 -7.31 15.61 17.60
C LEU A 32 -8.04 14.26 17.76
N ALA A 33 -9.13 14.00 17.04
CA ALA A 33 -9.80 12.71 17.08
C ALA A 33 -8.85 11.56 16.75
N GLY A 34 -8.18 11.64 15.60
CA GLY A 34 -7.23 10.63 15.12
C GLY A 34 -6.03 10.41 16.05
N TYR A 35 -5.58 11.44 16.76
CA TYR A 35 -4.50 11.32 17.76
C TYR A 35 -4.85 10.28 18.83
N ILE A 36 -6.03 10.44 19.43
CA ILE A 36 -6.48 9.54 20.50
C ILE A 36 -6.86 8.16 19.96
N LEU A 37 -7.53 8.10 18.79
CA LEU A 37 -7.87 6.82 18.17
C LEU A 37 -6.61 6.02 17.78
N SER A 38 -5.56 6.67 17.29
CA SER A 38 -4.28 6.03 16.99
C SER A 38 -3.60 5.44 18.23
N LEU A 39 -3.59 6.16 19.35
CA LEU A 39 -3.05 5.64 20.62
C LEU A 39 -3.84 4.42 21.11
N ARG A 40 -5.17 4.46 21.02
CA ARG A 40 -6.04 3.33 21.37
C ARG A 40 -5.85 2.14 20.42
N LEU A 41 -5.65 2.40 19.12
CA LEU A 41 -5.40 1.35 18.14
C LEU A 41 -4.09 0.62 18.41
N ILE A 42 -3.02 1.34 18.74
CA ILE A 42 -1.75 0.75 19.17
C ILE A 42 -1.96 -0.17 20.39
N ASP A 43 -2.61 0.35 21.44
CA ASP A 43 -2.90 -0.42 22.65
C ASP A 43 -3.77 -1.65 22.35
N TYR A 44 -4.81 -1.50 21.54
CA TYR A 44 -5.72 -2.56 21.14
C TYR A 44 -5.01 -3.69 20.37
N ILE A 45 -4.17 -3.34 19.40
CA ILE A 45 -3.40 -4.34 18.62
C ILE A 45 -2.42 -5.07 19.52
N LEU A 46 -1.65 -4.35 20.34
CA LEU A 46 -0.62 -4.95 21.20
C LEU A 46 -1.22 -5.86 22.27
N ASN A 47 -2.33 -5.47 22.90
CA ASN A 47 -3.01 -6.30 23.90
C ASN A 47 -3.75 -7.50 23.28
N GLY A 48 -4.16 -7.39 22.01
CA GLY A 48 -4.80 -8.48 21.28
C GLY A 48 -3.85 -9.49 20.66
N TYR A 49 -2.59 -9.14 20.46
CA TYR A 49 -1.58 -10.05 19.90
C TYR A 49 -1.46 -11.32 20.76
N ASN A 50 -1.49 -12.50 20.12
CA ASN A 50 -1.57 -13.84 20.74
C ASN A 50 -2.87 -14.13 21.53
N ASN A 51 -3.82 -13.18 21.64
CA ASN A 51 -5.07 -13.36 22.36
C ASN A 51 -6.30 -13.27 21.43
N ASN A 52 -6.16 -12.64 20.29
CA ASN A 52 -7.18 -12.47 19.25
C ASN A 52 -6.58 -12.91 17.90
N THR A 53 -7.20 -13.87 17.23
CA THR A 53 -6.69 -14.45 15.98
C THR A 53 -6.50 -13.38 14.90
N ARG A 54 -7.51 -12.51 14.68
CA ARG A 54 -7.45 -11.43 13.70
C ARG A 54 -6.27 -10.48 13.94
N LEU A 55 -6.10 -10.02 15.18
CA LEU A 55 -5.01 -9.09 15.53
C LEU A 55 -3.64 -9.75 15.43
N THR A 56 -3.56 -11.05 15.77
CA THR A 56 -2.33 -11.82 15.60
C THR A 56 -1.95 -11.98 14.13
N GLU A 57 -2.91 -12.28 13.27
CA GLU A 57 -2.71 -12.37 11.82
C GLU A 57 -2.28 -11.03 11.22
N LEU A 58 -2.91 -9.91 11.61
CA LEU A 58 -2.51 -8.58 11.17
C LEU A 58 -1.05 -8.27 11.50
N VAL A 59 -0.61 -8.56 12.72
CA VAL A 59 0.77 -8.30 13.16
C VAL A 59 1.78 -9.23 12.49
N ASN A 60 1.38 -10.45 12.14
CA ASN A 60 2.25 -11.45 11.50
C ASN A 60 2.36 -11.27 9.98
N GLU A 61 1.40 -10.60 9.34
CA GLU A 61 1.31 -10.52 7.87
C GLU A 61 1.51 -9.09 7.33
N ILE A 62 1.59 -8.08 8.21
CA ILE A 62 1.66 -6.66 7.83
C ILE A 62 2.66 -5.92 8.72
N ASP A 63 3.58 -5.18 8.11
CA ASP A 63 4.47 -4.22 8.79
C ASP A 63 3.69 -2.92 9.05
N ILE A 64 3.07 -2.81 10.24
CA ILE A 64 2.15 -1.73 10.61
C ILE A 64 2.91 -0.58 11.25
N TRP A 65 2.74 0.62 10.70
CA TRP A 65 3.33 1.86 11.22
C TRP A 65 2.21 2.82 11.62
N ILE A 66 2.32 3.40 12.82
CA ILE A 66 1.33 4.35 13.33
C ILE A 66 2.05 5.58 13.88
N ASN A 67 1.72 6.75 13.33
CA ASN A 67 2.10 8.05 13.87
C ASN A 67 0.87 8.73 14.49
N PRO A 68 0.74 8.78 15.81
CA PRO A 68 -0.45 9.37 16.45
C PRO A 68 -0.51 10.90 16.31
N LEU A 69 0.63 11.59 16.19
CA LEU A 69 0.68 13.05 16.23
C LEU A 69 1.79 13.60 15.33
N ALA A 70 1.42 13.99 14.11
CA ALA A 70 2.36 14.49 13.11
C ALA A 70 2.78 15.95 13.35
N ASN A 71 1.94 16.76 14.01
CA ASN A 71 2.21 18.16 14.33
C ASN A 71 2.09 18.43 15.84
N PRO A 72 3.07 17.99 16.64
CA PRO A 72 3.03 18.18 18.08
C PRO A 72 3.19 19.65 18.51
N ASP A 73 3.76 20.50 17.68
CA ASP A 73 3.88 21.93 17.96
C ASP A 73 2.56 22.67 17.78
N GLY A 74 1.78 22.32 16.75
CA GLY A 74 0.43 22.82 16.58
C GLY A 74 -0.54 22.31 17.66
N ALA A 75 -0.50 21.01 17.95
CA ALA A 75 -1.39 20.39 18.95
C ALA A 75 -1.17 20.97 20.36
N TYR A 76 0.07 21.16 20.74
CA TYR A 76 0.46 21.71 22.06
C TYR A 76 0.95 23.15 21.96
N TYR A 77 0.32 23.98 21.13
CA TYR A 77 0.69 25.39 20.91
C TYR A 77 0.63 26.23 22.18
N GLY A 78 -0.39 26.04 23.00
CA GLY A 78 -0.55 26.77 24.29
C GLY A 78 0.34 26.31 25.42
N GLY A 79 1.15 25.23 25.22
CA GLY A 79 2.00 24.64 26.24
C GLY A 79 1.84 23.12 26.33
N ASN A 80 2.65 22.47 27.18
CA ASN A 80 2.70 21.00 27.24
C ASN A 80 1.67 20.36 28.18
N GLN A 81 0.78 21.15 28.78
CA GLN A 81 -0.14 20.65 29.80
C GLN A 81 -1.46 20.13 29.21
N ASP A 82 -1.89 20.72 28.10
CA ASP A 82 -3.16 20.38 27.44
C ASP A 82 -3.16 20.81 25.96
N VAL A 83 -4.22 20.48 25.25
CA VAL A 83 -4.41 20.74 23.81
C VAL A 83 -5.50 21.77 23.53
N TRP A 84 -6.00 22.49 24.54
CA TRP A 84 -7.13 23.42 24.36
C TRP A 84 -6.79 24.64 23.50
N SER A 85 -5.52 24.96 23.35
CA SER A 85 -5.03 26.03 22.48
C SER A 85 -4.42 25.51 21.19
N ALA A 86 -4.74 24.28 20.79
CA ALA A 86 -4.24 23.68 19.55
C ALA A 86 -4.60 24.54 18.33
N ILE A 87 -3.69 24.59 17.38
CA ILE A 87 -3.84 25.31 16.11
C ILE A 87 -3.58 24.39 14.91
N ARG A 88 -4.16 24.74 13.77
CA ARG A 88 -3.98 24.02 12.51
C ARG A 88 -2.51 23.91 12.07
N TYR A 89 -1.80 25.02 12.12
CA TYR A 89 -0.46 25.21 11.57
C TYR A 89 0.65 24.62 12.47
N ASN A 90 1.85 24.41 11.91
CA ASN A 90 3.02 24.09 12.71
C ASN A 90 3.59 25.37 13.42
N SER A 91 4.75 25.25 14.09
CA SER A 91 5.41 26.35 14.77
C SER A 91 5.82 27.51 13.86
N ASN A 92 5.97 27.27 12.56
CA ASN A 92 6.30 28.26 11.56
C ASN A 92 5.08 28.85 10.83
N TRP A 93 3.87 28.55 11.29
CA TRP A 93 2.61 28.98 10.69
C TRP A 93 2.40 28.45 9.26
N VAL A 94 2.97 27.30 8.94
CA VAL A 94 2.78 26.61 7.67
C VAL A 94 1.71 25.53 7.82
N ASP A 95 0.81 25.47 6.83
CA ASP A 95 -0.14 24.36 6.69
C ASP A 95 0.61 23.14 6.13
N LEU A 96 0.78 22.12 6.97
CA LEU A 96 1.53 20.93 6.58
C LEU A 96 0.86 20.12 5.45
N ASN A 97 -0.48 20.25 5.30
CA ASN A 97 -1.21 19.62 4.18
C ASN A 97 -1.28 20.51 2.92
N ARG A 98 -0.33 21.42 2.77
CA ARG A 98 -0.02 22.22 1.58
C ARG A 98 1.47 22.23 1.27
N ASN A 99 2.27 21.53 2.06
CA ASN A 99 3.73 21.62 2.05
C ASN A 99 4.40 20.35 1.51
N TYR A 100 3.67 19.49 0.79
CA TYR A 100 4.23 18.36 0.05
C TYR A 100 4.43 18.68 -1.43
N PRO A 101 5.30 17.94 -2.15
CA PRO A 101 5.34 18.01 -3.61
C PRO A 101 3.97 17.68 -4.21
N ASP A 102 3.58 18.48 -5.19
CA ASP A 102 2.31 18.34 -5.88
C ASP A 102 2.55 17.90 -7.35
N PRO A 103 1.75 16.99 -7.91
CA PRO A 103 1.96 16.51 -9.27
C PRO A 103 1.67 17.57 -10.34
N GLU A 104 0.87 18.59 -10.05
CA GLU A 104 0.56 19.69 -10.97
C GLU A 104 1.35 20.96 -10.64
N ASP A 105 1.34 21.38 -9.37
CA ASP A 105 1.91 22.66 -8.93
C ASP A 105 3.40 22.56 -8.53
N GLY A 106 3.99 21.36 -8.61
CA GLY A 106 5.42 21.15 -8.43
C GLY A 106 5.87 20.96 -6.98
N SER A 107 7.15 21.19 -6.72
CA SER A 107 7.77 20.79 -5.43
C SER A 107 7.39 21.67 -4.24
N HIS A 108 6.97 22.90 -4.46
CA HIS A 108 6.65 23.86 -3.38
C HIS A 108 5.38 24.67 -3.72
N PRO A 109 4.19 24.02 -3.73
CA PRO A 109 2.97 24.67 -4.16
C PRO A 109 2.53 25.82 -3.23
N ASP A 110 2.89 25.73 -1.95
CA ASP A 110 2.62 26.77 -0.95
C ASP A 110 3.69 27.90 -0.89
N GLY A 111 4.75 27.79 -1.70
CA GLY A 111 5.87 28.74 -1.74
C GLY A 111 6.80 28.68 -0.52
N ASN A 112 6.58 27.78 0.43
CA ASN A 112 7.44 27.62 1.60
C ASN A 112 8.48 26.51 1.38
N PRO A 113 9.62 26.54 2.10
CA PRO A 113 10.49 25.38 2.20
C PRO A 113 9.75 24.25 2.92
N TYR A 114 10.13 22.99 2.64
CA TYR A 114 9.62 21.87 3.40
C TYR A 114 9.89 22.04 4.89
N GLN A 115 8.86 21.85 5.70
CA GLN A 115 8.96 21.94 7.13
C GLN A 115 9.67 20.70 7.69
N GLU A 116 10.13 20.77 8.95
CA GLU A 116 10.78 19.63 9.58
C GLU A 116 9.86 18.40 9.63
N GLU A 117 8.58 18.63 9.96
CA GLU A 117 7.54 17.60 9.94
C GLU A 117 7.39 16.99 8.55
N THR A 118 7.30 17.81 7.50
CA THR A 118 7.21 17.35 6.11
C THR A 118 8.45 16.52 5.74
N ASN A 119 9.66 17.00 6.04
CA ASN A 119 10.91 16.29 5.74
C ASN A 119 11.00 14.92 6.45
N ILE A 120 10.47 14.79 7.67
CA ILE A 120 10.42 13.52 8.39
C ILE A 120 9.58 12.51 7.61
N PHE A 121 8.38 12.89 7.16
CA PHE A 121 7.51 11.98 6.41
C PHE A 121 8.00 11.72 4.97
N LEU A 122 8.61 12.70 4.30
CA LEU A 122 9.30 12.47 3.01
C LEU A 122 10.40 11.41 3.18
N GLY A 123 11.26 11.58 4.19
CA GLY A 123 12.36 10.64 4.49
C GLY A 123 11.87 9.26 4.93
N LEU A 124 10.79 9.19 5.70
CA LEU A 124 10.17 7.92 6.08
C LEU A 124 9.64 7.18 4.85
N ALA A 125 8.90 7.87 3.96
CA ALA A 125 8.36 7.30 2.73
C ALA A 125 9.45 6.93 1.70
N ASP A 126 10.66 7.50 1.79
CA ASP A 126 11.82 7.08 0.99
C ASP A 126 12.49 5.82 1.54
N THR A 127 12.35 5.58 2.83
CA THR A 127 13.01 4.47 3.55
C THR A 127 12.12 3.26 3.67
N VAL A 128 10.84 3.48 4.02
CA VAL A 128 9.82 2.44 4.13
C VAL A 128 8.92 2.52 2.90
N ASN A 129 8.82 1.42 2.20
CA ASN A 129 7.98 1.35 1.02
C ASN A 129 6.54 1.01 1.41
N PHE A 130 5.81 2.02 1.88
CA PHE A 130 4.41 1.85 2.23
C PHE A 130 3.57 1.51 0.98
N THR A 131 2.66 0.57 1.13
CA THR A 131 1.78 0.11 0.05
C THR A 131 0.38 0.69 0.16
N ILE A 132 -0.14 0.80 1.39
CA ILE A 132 -1.39 1.50 1.73
C ILE A 132 -1.11 2.42 2.92
N SER A 133 -1.77 3.56 2.96
CA SER A 133 -1.76 4.47 4.10
C SER A 133 -3.06 5.26 4.23
N ALA A 134 -3.27 5.86 5.39
CA ALA A 134 -4.29 6.88 5.57
C ALA A 134 -3.81 8.01 6.48
N ASN A 135 -4.32 9.19 6.16
CA ASN A 135 -4.05 10.42 6.89
C ASN A 135 -5.32 10.87 7.61
N MET A 136 -5.27 10.91 8.95
CA MET A 136 -6.43 11.22 9.78
C MET A 136 -6.51 12.71 10.08
N HIS A 137 -7.65 13.28 9.75
CA HIS A 137 -8.05 14.67 9.89
C HIS A 137 -9.33 14.80 10.72
N GLY A 138 -9.86 16.02 10.80
CA GLY A 138 -11.13 16.35 11.43
C GLY A 138 -11.64 17.71 10.99
N GLY A 139 -12.94 17.90 11.12
CA GLY A 139 -13.73 19.03 10.62
C GLY A 139 -14.86 18.55 9.72
N ALA A 140 -14.91 17.24 9.46
CA ALA A 140 -15.97 16.54 8.77
C ALA A 140 -15.97 15.05 9.20
N GLU A 141 -16.89 14.26 8.64
CA GLU A 141 -17.03 12.82 8.84
C GLU A 141 -17.15 12.14 7.47
N VAL A 142 -15.99 11.87 6.83
CA VAL A 142 -15.96 11.38 5.44
C VAL A 142 -14.62 10.74 5.10
N CYS A 143 -14.64 9.71 4.25
CA CYS A 143 -13.46 9.23 3.51
C CYS A 143 -13.27 10.07 2.25
N ASN A 144 -12.16 10.80 2.18
CA ASN A 144 -11.73 11.51 0.99
C ASN A 144 -10.66 10.68 0.27
N TYR A 145 -10.90 10.34 -1.00
CA TYR A 145 -9.97 9.57 -1.83
C TYR A 145 -9.46 10.42 -3.01
N PRO A 146 -8.26 10.08 -3.57
CA PRO A 146 -7.61 10.90 -4.58
C PRO A 146 -8.41 11.02 -5.90
N TRP A 147 -8.16 12.08 -6.63
CA TRP A 147 -7.16 13.12 -6.40
C TRP A 147 -7.75 14.34 -5.73
N ASP A 148 -6.91 15.08 -4.98
CA ASP A 148 -7.25 16.40 -4.47
C ASP A 148 -6.87 17.52 -5.47
N THR A 149 -5.78 17.36 -6.23
CA THR A 149 -5.25 18.38 -7.14
C THR A 149 -5.93 18.36 -8.50
N TRP A 150 -6.41 17.21 -9.00
CA TRP A 150 -6.97 17.04 -10.33
C TRP A 150 -8.44 16.65 -10.36
N SER A 151 -9.18 17.19 -11.32
CA SER A 151 -10.57 16.79 -11.60
C SER A 151 -10.68 15.40 -12.26
N ASN A 152 -9.60 14.87 -12.80
CA ASN A 152 -9.57 13.52 -13.37
C ASN A 152 -9.63 12.48 -12.25
N LEU A 153 -10.41 11.44 -12.46
CA LEU A 153 -10.41 10.30 -11.54
C LEU A 153 -9.12 9.49 -11.67
N THR A 154 -8.75 8.81 -10.61
CA THR A 154 -7.61 7.86 -10.63
C THR A 154 -7.90 6.66 -11.55
N ALA A 155 -6.87 5.96 -12.01
CA ALA A 155 -7.05 4.68 -12.70
C ALA A 155 -7.80 3.64 -11.86
N ASP A 156 -7.62 3.69 -10.55
CA ASP A 156 -8.19 2.76 -9.58
C ASP A 156 -9.45 3.30 -8.88
N ASP A 157 -10.19 4.23 -9.50
CA ASP A 157 -11.34 4.92 -8.90
C ASP A 157 -12.39 3.95 -8.31
N ASN A 158 -12.71 2.87 -9.01
CA ASN A 158 -13.63 1.85 -8.51
C ASN A 158 -13.12 1.16 -7.23
N TRP A 159 -11.81 0.96 -7.09
CA TRP A 159 -11.22 0.41 -5.87
C TRP A 159 -11.30 1.42 -4.72
N TRP A 160 -11.03 2.70 -5.01
CA TRP A 160 -11.13 3.77 -4.02
C TRP A 160 -12.55 3.91 -3.48
N GLN A 161 -13.54 3.94 -4.36
CA GLN A 161 -14.95 3.96 -3.94
C GLN A 161 -15.31 2.75 -3.08
N TYR A 162 -14.85 1.55 -3.49
CA TYR A 162 -15.11 0.32 -2.77
C TYR A 162 -14.55 0.34 -1.34
N VAL A 163 -13.26 0.64 -1.16
CA VAL A 163 -12.63 0.62 0.17
C VAL A 163 -13.08 1.77 1.05
N SER A 164 -13.37 2.93 0.45
CA SER A 164 -13.93 4.09 1.19
C SER A 164 -15.34 3.80 1.68
N GLN A 165 -16.18 3.17 0.85
CA GLN A 165 -17.53 2.80 1.24
C GLN A 165 -17.52 1.70 2.31
N GLU A 166 -16.63 0.71 2.21
CA GLU A 166 -16.45 -0.30 3.27
C GLU A 166 -16.11 0.33 4.63
N TYR A 167 -15.24 1.36 4.62
CA TYR A 167 -14.91 2.12 5.82
C TYR A 167 -16.13 2.85 6.38
N ALA A 168 -16.85 3.60 5.53
CA ALA A 168 -18.04 4.38 5.91
C ALA A 168 -19.17 3.49 6.42
N ASP A 169 -19.52 2.42 5.71
CA ASP A 169 -20.58 1.47 6.10
C ASP A 169 -20.29 0.82 7.46
N SER A 170 -19.03 0.49 7.72
CA SER A 170 -18.60 -0.06 9.00
C SER A 170 -18.74 0.98 10.12
N CYS A 171 -18.34 2.24 9.91
CA CYS A 171 -18.55 3.33 10.87
C CYS A 171 -20.03 3.56 11.16
N GLN A 172 -20.87 3.62 10.13
CA GLN A 172 -22.33 3.79 10.25
C GLN A 172 -22.97 2.65 11.05
N THR A 173 -22.58 1.41 10.73
CA THR A 173 -23.10 0.22 11.42
C THR A 173 -22.76 0.22 12.91
N ASN A 174 -21.57 0.69 13.28
CA ASN A 174 -21.10 0.65 14.66
C ASN A 174 -21.45 1.91 15.48
N SER A 175 -21.85 3.02 14.85
CA SER A 175 -22.20 4.26 15.55
C SER A 175 -23.69 4.40 15.88
N GLY A 176 -24.57 3.93 15.01
CA GLY A 176 -26.03 3.98 15.17
C GLY A 176 -26.68 5.37 15.13
N ASN A 177 -25.94 6.46 14.87
CA ASN A 177 -26.41 7.86 15.05
C ASN A 177 -26.18 8.74 13.82
N GLY A 178 -26.12 8.19 12.61
CA GLY A 178 -25.89 8.98 11.39
C GLY A 178 -24.47 9.50 11.25
N TYR A 179 -23.53 8.97 12.00
CA TYR A 179 -22.11 9.24 11.90
C TYR A 179 -21.57 8.72 10.56
N PHE A 180 -20.64 9.44 9.95
CA PHE A 180 -19.99 9.09 8.71
C PHE A 180 -20.93 8.94 7.49
N ASN A 181 -21.97 9.75 7.42
CA ASN A 181 -22.93 9.78 6.30
C ASN A 181 -22.95 11.12 5.55
N TYR A 182 -22.00 11.99 5.83
CA TYR A 182 -21.81 13.25 5.12
C TYR A 182 -21.25 13.00 3.72
N LEU A 183 -21.60 13.82 2.73
CA LEU A 183 -21.21 13.69 1.32
C LEU A 183 -21.32 12.22 0.79
N ASN A 184 -22.15 12.01 -0.20
CA ASN A 184 -22.31 10.72 -0.86
C ASN A 184 -22.26 9.50 0.08
N ASP A 185 -22.93 9.60 1.21
CA ASP A 185 -23.01 8.55 2.23
C ASP A 185 -21.65 8.18 2.88
N GLY A 186 -20.84 9.20 3.14
CA GLY A 186 -19.58 9.09 3.89
C GLY A 186 -18.33 8.95 3.03
N ILE A 187 -18.42 9.13 1.69
CA ILE A 187 -17.25 9.11 0.81
C ILE A 187 -17.26 10.29 -0.17
N THR A 188 -16.08 10.75 -0.56
CA THR A 188 -15.96 11.78 -1.59
C THR A 188 -14.65 11.66 -2.35
N ASN A 189 -14.67 12.00 -3.66
CA ASN A 189 -13.44 12.34 -4.36
C ASN A 189 -12.96 13.71 -3.86
N GLY A 190 -11.65 13.89 -3.72
CA GLY A 190 -11.09 15.11 -3.16
C GLY A 190 -11.40 16.36 -3.96
N TRP A 191 -11.19 16.31 -5.26
CA TRP A 191 -11.49 17.43 -6.16
C TRP A 191 -12.98 17.83 -6.13
N ASP A 192 -13.87 16.84 -6.10
CA ASP A 192 -15.32 17.09 -6.06
C ASP A 192 -15.75 17.75 -4.74
N TRP A 193 -14.98 17.59 -3.67
CA TRP A 193 -15.20 18.28 -2.42
C TRP A 193 -14.59 19.69 -2.44
N TYR A 194 -13.27 19.77 -2.57
CA TYR A 194 -12.51 21.00 -2.83
C TYR A 194 -11.06 20.66 -3.23
N SER A 195 -10.51 21.39 -4.18
CA SER A 195 -9.14 21.12 -4.64
C SER A 195 -8.10 21.52 -3.60
N VAL A 196 -7.05 20.70 -3.51
CA VAL A 196 -5.91 20.92 -2.62
C VAL A 196 -4.63 20.72 -3.42
N ALA A 197 -3.74 21.72 -3.41
CA ALA A 197 -2.38 21.59 -3.91
C ALA A 197 -1.41 21.33 -2.74
N GLY A 198 -0.43 20.46 -2.95
CA GLY A 198 0.57 20.12 -1.94
C GLY A 198 0.04 19.28 -0.77
N GLY A 199 -1.05 18.57 -0.99
CA GLY A 199 -1.61 17.61 -0.05
C GLY A 199 -0.77 16.34 0.05
N ARG A 200 -0.72 15.74 1.23
CA ARG A 200 0.02 14.50 1.45
C ARG A 200 -0.60 13.32 0.71
N GLN A 201 -1.93 13.26 0.61
CA GLN A 201 -2.65 12.21 -0.11
C GLN A 201 -2.14 12.05 -1.55
N ASP A 202 -2.09 13.13 -2.32
CA ASP A 202 -1.63 13.09 -3.70
C ASP A 202 -0.14 12.80 -3.81
N TYR A 203 0.68 13.33 -2.88
CA TYR A 203 2.09 13.00 -2.80
C TYR A 203 2.34 11.50 -2.64
N MET A 204 1.67 10.85 -1.71
CA MET A 204 1.82 9.41 -1.45
C MET A 204 1.36 8.59 -2.65
N ASN A 205 0.25 8.94 -3.26
CA ASN A 205 -0.28 8.23 -4.42
C ASN A 205 0.61 8.41 -5.66
N TYR A 206 0.97 9.63 -6.01
CA TYR A 206 1.66 9.93 -7.26
C TYR A 206 3.17 9.63 -7.20
N PHE A 207 3.87 10.09 -6.15
CA PHE A 207 5.34 10.00 -6.08
C PHE A 207 5.83 8.74 -5.36
N LYS A 208 5.01 8.17 -4.46
CA LYS A 208 5.39 6.98 -3.69
C LYS A 208 4.67 5.70 -4.12
N HIS A 209 3.68 5.81 -5.02
CA HIS A 209 2.85 4.68 -5.47
C HIS A 209 2.18 3.94 -4.31
N CYS A 210 2.00 4.62 -3.19
CA CYS A 210 1.31 4.18 -2.00
C CYS A 210 -0.16 4.60 -2.09
N ARG A 211 -1.10 3.70 -1.85
CA ARG A 211 -2.52 4.02 -1.85
C ARG A 211 -2.90 4.70 -0.54
N GLU A 212 -2.92 6.04 -0.55
CA GLU A 212 -3.32 6.86 0.61
C GLU A 212 -4.68 7.53 0.37
N LEU A 213 -5.56 7.47 1.38
CA LEU A 213 -6.77 8.27 1.50
C LEU A 213 -6.73 9.16 2.75
N THR A 214 -7.61 10.14 2.81
CA THR A 214 -7.80 11.01 3.96
C THR A 214 -9.08 10.62 4.71
N LEU A 215 -8.96 10.46 6.04
CA LEU A 215 -10.07 10.14 6.93
C LEU A 215 -10.40 11.38 7.77
N GLU A 216 -11.54 11.99 7.52
CA GLU A 216 -12.11 13.04 8.37
C GLU A 216 -12.97 12.37 9.44
N LEU A 217 -12.54 12.39 10.70
CA LEU A 217 -13.05 11.50 11.74
C LEU A 217 -14.05 12.15 12.70
N SER A 218 -14.28 13.44 12.62
CA SER A 218 -15.23 14.14 13.49
C SER A 218 -15.49 15.54 12.97
N ASP A 219 -16.74 15.96 12.96
CA ASP A 219 -17.13 17.36 12.68
C ASP A 219 -16.45 18.34 13.64
N ASN A 220 -16.22 17.93 14.87
CA ASN A 220 -15.49 18.72 15.85
C ASN A 220 -13.99 18.37 15.80
N LYS A 221 -13.17 19.34 15.38
CA LYS A 221 -11.70 19.17 15.29
C LYS A 221 -11.07 18.76 16.62
N THR A 222 -11.57 19.32 17.73
CA THR A 222 -11.15 18.97 19.09
C THR A 222 -12.34 18.36 19.83
N PRO A 223 -12.61 17.05 19.66
CA PRO A 223 -13.76 16.41 20.28
C PRO A 223 -13.75 16.51 21.80
N ASN A 224 -14.94 16.58 22.41
CA ASN A 224 -15.03 16.50 23.86
C ASN A 224 -14.49 15.13 24.33
N PRO A 225 -13.70 15.06 25.40
CA PRO A 225 -13.20 13.77 25.92
C PRO A 225 -14.29 12.73 26.19
N ASN A 226 -15.52 13.15 26.50
CA ASN A 226 -16.65 12.23 26.71
C ASN A 226 -17.14 11.57 25.40
N ASP A 227 -16.86 12.15 24.24
CA ASP A 227 -17.28 11.63 22.94
C ASP A 227 -16.26 10.63 22.36
N LEU A 228 -15.01 10.65 22.86
CA LEU A 228 -13.92 9.80 22.36
C LEU A 228 -14.19 8.29 22.47
N PRO A 229 -14.87 7.76 23.51
CA PRO A 229 -15.24 6.35 23.54
C PRO A 229 -16.19 5.96 22.40
N ALA A 230 -17.19 6.78 22.11
CA ALA A 230 -18.14 6.53 21.02
C ALA A 230 -17.46 6.63 19.64
N LEU A 231 -16.56 7.61 19.45
CA LEU A 231 -15.74 7.70 18.23
C LEU A 231 -14.84 6.48 18.05
N TRP A 232 -14.27 5.96 19.14
CA TRP A 232 -13.50 4.71 19.07
C TRP A 232 -14.39 3.53 18.65
N ASP A 233 -15.52 3.32 19.31
CA ASP A 233 -16.41 2.20 19.04
C ASP A 233 -16.93 2.23 17.60
N ALA A 234 -17.16 3.41 17.03
CA ALA A 234 -17.57 3.59 15.65
C ALA A 234 -16.44 3.28 14.64
N ASN A 235 -15.19 3.67 14.96
CA ASN A 235 -14.10 3.63 14.00
C ASN A 235 -13.20 2.39 14.07
N TYR A 236 -12.99 1.77 15.25
CA TYR A 236 -11.97 0.72 15.37
C TYR A 236 -12.17 -0.47 14.42
N PRO A 237 -13.41 -0.90 14.10
CA PRO A 237 -13.58 -1.98 13.14
C PRO A 237 -13.16 -1.56 11.72
N SER A 238 -13.50 -0.31 11.32
CA SER A 238 -13.13 0.27 10.03
C SER A 238 -11.61 0.47 9.90
N LEU A 239 -10.96 0.93 10.98
CA LEU A 239 -9.49 1.04 11.01
C LEU A 239 -8.80 -0.31 10.81
N LEU A 240 -9.30 -1.38 11.43
CA LEU A 240 -8.77 -2.73 11.23
C LEU A 240 -9.06 -3.26 9.81
N ASN A 241 -10.27 -3.06 9.30
CA ASN A 241 -10.63 -3.46 7.93
C ASN A 241 -9.71 -2.79 6.91
N TYR A 242 -9.41 -1.50 7.10
CA TYR A 242 -8.53 -0.78 6.17
C TYR A 242 -7.07 -1.25 6.25
N ILE A 243 -6.57 -1.63 7.42
CA ILE A 243 -5.27 -2.31 7.54
C ILE A 243 -5.29 -3.63 6.76
N GLU A 244 -6.35 -4.43 6.86
CA GLU A 244 -6.51 -5.71 6.14
C GLU A 244 -6.52 -5.54 4.63
N GLN A 245 -6.93 -4.38 4.08
CA GLN A 245 -6.87 -4.13 2.64
C GLN A 245 -5.45 -4.25 2.08
N SER A 246 -4.41 -4.08 2.89
CA SER A 246 -3.02 -4.31 2.48
C SER A 246 -2.69 -5.78 2.15
N LEU A 247 -3.49 -6.73 2.62
CA LEU A 247 -3.31 -8.16 2.32
C LEU A 247 -3.89 -8.55 0.96
N TYR A 248 -4.88 -7.81 0.46
CA TYR A 248 -5.63 -8.17 -0.75
C TYR A 248 -4.94 -7.66 -2.03
N GLY A 249 -5.46 -8.06 -3.19
CA GLY A 249 -4.91 -7.63 -4.47
C GLY A 249 -3.98 -8.64 -5.13
N ILE A 250 -3.26 -8.20 -6.16
CA ILE A 250 -2.26 -9.01 -6.86
C ILE A 250 -0.89 -8.68 -6.29
N ARG A 251 -0.19 -9.69 -5.77
CA ARG A 251 1.11 -9.54 -5.14
C ARG A 251 2.05 -10.69 -5.51
N GLY A 252 3.34 -10.52 -5.28
CA GLY A 252 4.33 -11.55 -5.55
C GLY A 252 5.75 -10.99 -5.54
N ILE A 253 6.70 -11.78 -6.01
CA ILE A 253 8.12 -11.46 -6.04
C ILE A 253 8.62 -11.41 -7.49
N VAL A 254 9.40 -10.37 -7.84
CA VAL A 254 10.04 -10.25 -9.15
C VAL A 254 11.52 -10.54 -9.01
N THR A 255 12.01 -11.53 -9.79
CA THR A 255 13.40 -11.99 -9.76
C THR A 255 14.02 -12.06 -11.15
N ASP A 256 15.35 -12.06 -11.20
CA ASP A 256 16.14 -12.39 -12.37
C ASP A 256 16.07 -13.90 -12.66
N SER A 257 15.69 -14.27 -13.87
CA SER A 257 15.49 -15.69 -14.25
C SER A 257 16.76 -16.52 -14.29
N ILE A 258 17.93 -15.89 -14.31
CA ILE A 258 19.24 -16.57 -14.39
C ILE A 258 19.86 -16.71 -13.01
N THR A 259 19.84 -15.63 -12.22
CA THR A 259 20.51 -15.58 -10.91
C THR A 259 19.57 -15.89 -9.76
N GLY A 260 18.26 -15.73 -9.94
CA GLY A 260 17.27 -15.81 -8.89
C GLY A 260 17.24 -14.59 -7.97
N ASN A 261 18.08 -13.58 -8.20
CA ASN A 261 18.15 -12.40 -7.37
C ASN A 261 16.90 -11.53 -7.52
N PRO A 262 16.39 -10.92 -6.42
CA PRO A 262 15.32 -9.94 -6.49
C PRO A 262 15.70 -8.74 -7.35
N ILE A 263 14.72 -8.21 -8.08
CA ILE A 263 14.91 -7.01 -8.91
C ILE A 263 13.81 -5.99 -8.64
N LYS A 264 14.17 -4.70 -8.70
CA LYS A 264 13.21 -3.60 -8.74
C LYS A 264 12.69 -3.45 -10.17
N ALA A 265 11.48 -3.90 -10.43
CA ALA A 265 10.78 -3.82 -11.70
C ALA A 265 9.54 -2.94 -11.59
N LYS A 266 9.19 -2.22 -12.66
CA LYS A 266 7.88 -1.58 -12.80
C LYS A 266 6.82 -2.65 -13.05
N VAL A 267 5.71 -2.57 -12.35
CA VAL A 267 4.51 -3.39 -12.53
C VAL A 267 3.37 -2.48 -12.96
N GLU A 268 2.96 -2.58 -14.21
CA GLU A 268 2.00 -1.70 -14.85
C GLU A 268 0.85 -2.51 -15.46
N ILE A 269 -0.37 -2.02 -15.30
CA ILE A 269 -1.55 -2.62 -15.93
C ILE A 269 -1.81 -1.96 -17.27
N THR A 270 -1.68 -2.75 -18.32
CA THR A 270 -1.83 -2.30 -19.71
C THR A 270 -3.23 -1.73 -19.97
N ASN A 271 -3.29 -0.53 -20.55
CA ASN A 271 -4.52 0.22 -20.85
C ASN A 271 -5.39 0.59 -19.63
N HIS A 272 -4.80 0.60 -18.44
CA HIS A 272 -5.47 0.96 -17.20
C HIS A 272 -4.70 2.04 -16.46
N ASP A 273 -3.41 1.81 -16.22
CA ASP A 273 -2.58 2.70 -15.41
C ASP A 273 -2.32 4.04 -16.10
N VAL A 274 -2.67 5.11 -15.39
CA VAL A 274 -2.40 6.52 -15.73
C VAL A 274 -1.92 7.24 -14.48
N ASP A 275 -1.41 8.45 -14.62
CA ASP A 275 -1.07 9.35 -13.50
C ASP A 275 -0.30 8.65 -12.37
N SER A 276 0.76 7.91 -12.74
CA SER A 276 1.65 7.22 -11.80
C SER A 276 1.00 6.08 -10.97
N SER A 277 -0.15 5.54 -11.38
CA SER A 277 -0.86 4.47 -10.65
C SER A 277 -0.19 3.09 -10.67
N HIS A 278 0.86 2.89 -11.52
CA HIS A 278 1.69 1.70 -11.47
C HIS A 278 2.42 1.55 -10.14
N VAL A 279 2.95 0.36 -9.86
CA VAL A 279 3.78 0.10 -8.68
C VAL A 279 5.16 -0.43 -9.07
N TYR A 280 6.05 -0.56 -8.10
CA TYR A 280 7.36 -1.19 -8.27
C TYR A 280 7.52 -2.36 -7.31
N SER A 281 8.26 -3.38 -7.76
CA SER A 281 8.78 -4.36 -6.82
C SER A 281 9.96 -3.77 -6.04
N ASN A 282 10.13 -4.17 -4.76
CA ASN A 282 11.01 -3.52 -3.81
C ASN A 282 12.16 -4.41 -3.37
N LEU A 283 13.34 -3.83 -3.27
CA LEU A 283 14.50 -4.51 -2.71
C LEU A 283 14.53 -4.38 -1.17
N PRO A 284 15.08 -5.37 -0.46
CA PRO A 284 15.87 -6.50 -0.95
C PRO A 284 15.06 -7.74 -1.37
N ILE A 285 13.74 -7.77 -1.18
CA ILE A 285 12.90 -8.96 -1.38
C ILE A 285 12.49 -9.13 -2.85
N GLY A 286 12.20 -8.03 -3.55
CA GLY A 286 11.60 -8.03 -4.88
C GLY A 286 10.07 -8.09 -4.86
N ASN A 287 9.47 -7.92 -3.70
CA ASN A 287 8.01 -7.96 -3.51
C ASN A 287 7.31 -6.75 -4.11
N TYR A 288 6.09 -6.96 -4.58
CA TYR A 288 5.18 -5.91 -5.04
C TYR A 288 3.76 -6.20 -4.58
N HIS A 289 2.96 -5.13 -4.45
CA HIS A 289 1.54 -5.19 -4.07
C HIS A 289 0.76 -4.25 -4.99
N ARG A 290 -0.25 -4.77 -5.70
CA ARG A 290 -1.11 -4.02 -6.62
C ARG A 290 -2.56 -4.21 -6.22
N TYR A 291 -3.14 -3.18 -5.63
CA TYR A 291 -4.55 -3.14 -5.19
C TYR A 291 -5.43 -2.78 -6.36
N LEU A 292 -6.53 -3.50 -6.52
CA LEU A 292 -7.43 -3.41 -7.68
C LEU A 292 -8.85 -3.78 -7.28
N TYR A 293 -9.81 -3.13 -7.90
CA TYR A 293 -11.19 -3.62 -7.87
C TYR A 293 -11.30 -4.95 -8.61
N GLN A 294 -12.33 -5.74 -8.32
CA GLN A 294 -12.58 -7.02 -9.01
C GLN A 294 -12.56 -6.87 -10.53
N GLY A 295 -11.90 -7.78 -11.23
CA GLY A 295 -11.78 -7.70 -12.68
C GLY A 295 -10.72 -8.61 -13.29
N ASN A 296 -10.50 -8.43 -14.59
CA ASN A 296 -9.46 -9.11 -15.35
C ASN A 296 -8.42 -8.08 -15.79
N TYR A 297 -7.17 -8.33 -15.48
CA TYR A 297 -6.08 -7.38 -15.69
C TYR A 297 -4.90 -8.02 -16.39
N SER A 298 -4.21 -7.22 -17.24
CA SER A 298 -2.96 -7.60 -17.91
C SER A 298 -1.82 -6.81 -17.26
N LEU A 299 -1.03 -7.47 -16.40
CA LEU A 299 0.09 -6.88 -15.71
C LEU A 299 1.37 -7.05 -16.51
N THR A 300 2.03 -5.95 -16.84
CA THR A 300 3.32 -5.94 -17.53
C THR A 300 4.44 -5.58 -16.56
N TYR A 301 5.37 -6.49 -16.40
CA TYR A 301 6.58 -6.35 -15.58
C TYR A 301 7.74 -5.95 -16.46
N SER A 302 8.39 -4.84 -16.12
CA SER A 302 9.47 -4.28 -16.94
C SER A 302 10.62 -3.72 -16.12
N LYS A 303 11.84 -3.86 -16.65
CA LYS A 303 13.07 -3.27 -16.10
C LYS A 303 14.09 -3.08 -17.22
N ASN A 304 14.85 -1.99 -17.19
CA ASN A 304 15.94 -1.76 -18.12
C ASN A 304 16.95 -2.92 -18.07
N GLY A 305 17.31 -3.46 -19.25
CA GLY A 305 18.20 -4.62 -19.37
C GLY A 305 17.50 -5.97 -19.36
N TYR A 306 16.17 -6.01 -19.27
CA TYR A 306 15.36 -7.23 -19.24
C TYR A 306 14.25 -7.20 -20.29
N TYR A 307 13.89 -8.39 -20.80
CA TYR A 307 12.69 -8.54 -21.62
C TYR A 307 11.45 -8.37 -20.74
N PRO A 308 10.50 -7.49 -21.13
CA PRO A 308 9.26 -7.34 -20.37
C PRO A 308 8.44 -8.63 -20.43
N LYS A 309 7.65 -8.86 -19.38
CA LYS A 309 6.76 -10.02 -19.28
C LYS A 309 5.36 -9.56 -18.89
N THR A 310 4.34 -10.04 -19.63
CA THR A 310 2.94 -9.76 -19.34
C THR A 310 2.25 -11.02 -18.83
N ILE A 311 1.46 -10.89 -17.77
CA ILE A 311 0.64 -11.93 -17.17
C ILE A 311 -0.79 -11.42 -17.08
N ASN A 312 -1.77 -12.29 -17.38
CA ASN A 312 -3.18 -12.01 -17.17
C ASN A 312 -3.63 -12.63 -15.86
N ALA A 313 -4.27 -11.83 -15.02
CA ALA A 313 -4.82 -12.25 -13.74
C ALA A 313 -6.28 -11.83 -13.61
N THR A 314 -7.05 -12.65 -12.92
CA THR A 314 -8.44 -12.32 -12.49
C THR A 314 -8.42 -12.17 -10.98
N ILE A 315 -9.03 -11.10 -10.49
CA ILE A 315 -9.14 -10.84 -9.05
C ILE A 315 -10.59 -10.56 -8.68
N LEU A 316 -10.99 -10.99 -7.50
CA LEU A 316 -12.23 -10.59 -6.82
C LEU A 316 -11.91 -9.59 -5.72
N ASN A 317 -12.92 -8.85 -5.24
CA ASN A 317 -12.75 -7.97 -4.09
C ASN A 317 -12.38 -8.80 -2.85
N ASN A 318 -11.45 -8.28 -2.05
CA ASN A 318 -10.92 -8.94 -0.85
C ASN A 318 -10.30 -10.33 -1.14
N ASP A 319 -9.78 -10.54 -2.35
CA ASP A 319 -9.05 -11.75 -2.73
C ASP A 319 -7.54 -11.49 -2.82
N ILE A 320 -6.77 -12.56 -2.74
CA ILE A 320 -5.31 -12.55 -2.84
C ILE A 320 -4.88 -13.38 -4.05
N VAL A 321 -4.24 -12.74 -5.01
CA VAL A 321 -3.65 -13.42 -6.18
C VAL A 321 -2.14 -13.30 -6.10
N ILE A 322 -1.45 -14.42 -6.02
CA ILE A 322 0.01 -14.46 -5.93
C ILE A 322 0.59 -14.76 -7.31
N GLU A 323 1.38 -13.83 -7.85
CA GLU A 323 2.06 -13.93 -9.15
C GLU A 323 3.55 -13.64 -9.02
N ASP A 324 4.34 -14.70 -8.81
CA ASP A 324 5.80 -14.60 -8.83
C ASP A 324 6.32 -14.55 -10.26
N VAL A 325 7.18 -13.57 -10.56
CA VAL A 325 7.61 -13.28 -11.91
C VAL A 325 9.13 -13.34 -12.05
N GLN A 326 9.58 -14.06 -13.07
CA GLN A 326 10.98 -14.07 -13.46
C GLN A 326 11.15 -13.29 -14.76
N LEU A 327 12.04 -12.29 -14.77
CA LEU A 327 12.41 -11.53 -15.96
C LEU A 327 13.73 -12.05 -16.53
N LEU A 328 13.80 -12.16 -17.87
CA LEU A 328 14.99 -12.62 -18.58
C LEU A 328 15.88 -11.42 -18.94
N PRO A 329 17.15 -11.37 -18.51
CA PRO A 329 18.07 -10.30 -18.90
C PRO A 329 18.42 -10.36 -20.40
N PHE A 330 18.64 -9.19 -21.02
CA PHE A 330 19.09 -9.10 -22.43
C PHE A 330 20.43 -9.81 -22.62
N GLY A 331 20.63 -10.38 -23.81
CA GLY A 331 21.85 -11.07 -24.16
C GLY A 331 21.88 -12.57 -23.81
N ASN A 332 20.89 -13.08 -23.11
CA ASN A 332 20.77 -14.51 -22.76
C ASN A 332 19.77 -15.27 -23.66
N THR A 333 19.51 -14.78 -24.87
CA THR A 333 18.62 -15.43 -25.85
C THR A 333 19.14 -16.75 -26.39
N ASN A 334 20.44 -17.06 -26.18
CA ASN A 334 21.05 -18.28 -26.68
C ASN A 334 20.48 -19.58 -26.07
N SER A 335 19.76 -19.50 -24.96
CA SER A 335 19.14 -20.68 -24.35
C SER A 335 17.78 -21.06 -24.97
N ILE A 336 17.11 -20.13 -25.65
CA ILE A 336 15.79 -20.40 -26.29
C ILE A 336 15.98 -20.87 -27.74
N SER A 337 16.97 -20.30 -28.47
CA SER A 337 17.25 -20.68 -29.85
C SER A 337 17.96 -22.06 -30.00
N GLU A 338 18.73 -22.50 -28.99
CA GLU A 338 19.37 -23.85 -29.03
C GLU A 338 18.35 -24.99 -28.85
N ILE A 339 17.19 -24.74 -28.24
CA ILE A 339 16.14 -25.77 -28.12
C ILE A 339 15.37 -25.94 -29.43
N ALA A 340 15.33 -24.93 -30.30
CA ALA A 340 14.59 -24.96 -31.56
C ALA A 340 15.37 -25.52 -32.76
N THR A 341 16.73 -25.60 -32.70
CA THR A 341 17.58 -25.92 -33.86
C THR A 341 18.38 -27.22 -33.77
N SER A 342 18.38 -27.95 -32.63
CA SER A 342 19.10 -29.22 -32.55
C SER A 342 18.29 -30.40 -33.11
N LYS A 343 18.50 -30.74 -34.37
CA LYS A 343 17.83 -31.85 -35.07
C LYS A 343 18.27 -33.26 -34.62
N SER A 344 18.83 -33.47 -33.44
CA SER A 344 19.22 -34.81 -32.99
C SER A 344 19.29 -35.00 -31.46
N ASN A 345 18.24 -34.69 -30.74
CA ASN A 345 18.14 -35.11 -29.36
C ASN A 345 17.39 -36.44 -29.25
N LYS A 346 18.03 -37.46 -28.72
CA LYS A 346 17.36 -38.73 -28.42
C LYS A 346 16.50 -38.50 -27.16
N ILE A 347 15.19 -38.60 -27.32
CA ILE A 347 14.25 -38.55 -26.21
C ILE A 347 14.18 -39.93 -25.56
N ILE A 348 14.54 -40.03 -24.29
CA ILE A 348 14.44 -41.25 -23.51
C ILE A 348 13.33 -41.06 -22.49
N ASN A 349 12.31 -41.89 -22.54
CA ASN A 349 11.26 -41.91 -21.51
C ASN A 349 11.73 -42.77 -20.35
N ILE A 350 11.65 -42.26 -19.14
CA ILE A 350 12.02 -43.00 -17.91
C ILE A 350 10.86 -43.05 -16.91
N ASP A 351 10.84 -44.11 -16.12
CA ASP A 351 9.91 -44.20 -14.97
C ASP A 351 10.41 -43.39 -13.75
N ILE A 352 9.65 -43.42 -12.67
CA ILE A 352 9.96 -42.68 -11.45
C ILE A 352 11.30 -43.13 -10.80
N LEU A 353 11.80 -44.30 -11.14
CA LEU A 353 13.05 -44.85 -10.63
C LEU A 353 14.25 -44.60 -11.60
N GLY A 354 14.02 -43.82 -12.68
CA GLY A 354 15.05 -43.49 -13.65
C GLY A 354 15.32 -44.54 -14.73
N ARG A 355 14.49 -45.59 -14.86
CA ARG A 355 14.62 -46.64 -15.87
C ARG A 355 13.92 -46.25 -17.17
N GLU A 356 14.43 -46.67 -18.32
CA GLU A 356 13.76 -46.45 -19.62
C GLU A 356 12.33 -47.05 -19.59
N SER A 357 11.33 -46.25 -19.92
CA SER A 357 9.91 -46.62 -19.90
C SER A 357 9.21 -46.20 -21.18
N LYS A 358 8.27 -47.03 -21.62
CA LYS A 358 7.38 -46.72 -22.75
C LYS A 358 6.20 -45.83 -22.31
N ALA A 359 6.01 -45.58 -21.03
CA ALA A 359 4.94 -44.73 -20.49
C ALA A 359 5.42 -43.30 -20.31
N ASN A 360 4.70 -42.35 -20.91
CA ASN A 360 5.06 -40.93 -21.02
C ASN A 360 4.94 -40.13 -19.71
N LYS A 361 5.67 -40.49 -18.65
CA LYS A 361 5.60 -39.75 -17.39
C LYS A 361 6.76 -38.78 -17.13
N ILE A 362 7.95 -39.04 -17.65
CA ILE A 362 9.13 -38.16 -17.52
C ILE A 362 9.93 -38.19 -18.83
N LYS A 363 10.23 -37.01 -19.38
CA LYS A 363 11.09 -36.90 -20.57
C LYS A 363 12.44 -36.31 -20.20
N LEU A 364 13.53 -37.00 -20.55
CA LEU A 364 14.90 -36.49 -20.42
C LEU A 364 15.44 -36.14 -21.82
N LEU A 365 15.98 -34.92 -21.92
CA LEU A 365 16.68 -34.47 -23.14
C LEU A 365 18.19 -34.61 -22.93
N LYS A 366 18.84 -35.47 -23.72
CA LYS A 366 20.30 -35.63 -23.72
C LYS A 366 20.89 -34.71 -24.78
N THR A 367 21.69 -33.73 -24.36
CA THR A 367 22.40 -32.82 -25.26
C THR A 367 23.71 -33.44 -25.72
N LYS A 368 24.26 -32.99 -26.88
CA LYS A 368 25.56 -33.50 -27.45
C LYS A 368 26.76 -33.36 -26.49
N LYS A 369 26.66 -32.61 -25.39
CA LYS A 369 27.71 -32.44 -24.36
C LYS A 369 27.52 -33.32 -23.13
N GLY A 370 26.62 -34.31 -23.16
CA GLY A 370 26.46 -35.28 -22.07
C GLY A 370 25.70 -34.77 -20.82
N THR A 371 25.26 -33.53 -20.81
CA THR A 371 24.49 -32.98 -19.69
C THR A 371 23.01 -33.36 -19.79
N ILE A 372 22.43 -33.95 -18.75
CA ILE A 372 21.04 -34.36 -18.72
C ILE A 372 20.24 -33.24 -18.08
N LYS A 373 19.30 -32.64 -18.82
CA LYS A 373 18.28 -31.71 -18.24
C LYS A 373 16.96 -32.45 -18.04
N LYS A 374 16.45 -32.41 -16.82
CA LYS A 374 15.21 -33.07 -16.44
C LYS A 374 14.02 -32.11 -16.70
N LYS A 375 13.09 -32.53 -17.56
CA LYS A 375 11.80 -31.84 -17.74
C LYS A 375 10.68 -32.75 -17.22
N ILE A 376 9.97 -32.32 -16.20
CA ILE A 376 8.81 -33.04 -15.67
C ILE A 376 7.57 -32.41 -16.32
N THR A 377 6.77 -33.21 -16.99
CA THR A 377 5.44 -32.82 -17.46
C THR A 377 4.46 -33.68 -16.67
N ILE A 378 3.62 -33.07 -15.87
CA ILE A 378 2.52 -33.72 -15.16
C ILE A 378 1.28 -33.51 -16.05
N ASN A 379 0.67 -34.61 -16.52
CA ASN A 379 -0.66 -34.62 -17.14
C ASN A 379 -1.68 -34.95 -16.06
#